data_86b8df302d4429c7a58deaf4cad3dfa3
#
_entry.id   86b8df302d4429c7a58deaf4cad3dfa3
#
_cell.length_a   1.000
_cell.length_b   1.000
_cell.length_c   1.000
_cell.angle_alpha   90.00
_cell.angle_beta   90.00
_cell.angle_gamma   90.00
#
_symmetry.space_group_name_H-M   'P 1'
#
loop_
_entity.id
_entity.type
_entity.pdbx_description
1 polymer ?
#
loop_
_entity_poly.entity_id
_entity_poly.type
_entity_poly.pdbx_seq_one_letter_code
_entity_poly.pdbx_strand_id
1 'polypeptide(L)'
;LLVDLTDGIIDTTTTDITLIGKNYKGFGEYFNENLVKLLENSASTSQPTNPMVGQLWYDKQDQKLKVYDGTIFRSSSGSFVSSSQPSNLTAGDIWIDSLANKLYLFDGTDLVLVGPTYDAGQGKTGFETASQLDTTDVQRTILKLFIGGTLFGVFSPESFILSLIHI
;
A
#
# COMPACT_ATOMS: atom_id res chain seq x y z
N LEU A 1 -34.18 -10.35 7.98
CA LEU A 1 -33.84 -9.02 8.49
C LEU A 1 -32.56 -9.12 9.30
N LEU A 2 -31.64 -8.17 9.13
CA LEU A 2 -30.39 -8.11 9.90
C LEU A 2 -30.67 -7.73 11.36
N VAL A 3 -31.63 -6.85 11.55
CA VAL A 3 -32.06 -6.35 12.86
C VAL A 3 -33.55 -6.18 12.88
N ASP A 4 -34.21 -6.56 13.99
CA ASP A 4 -35.61 -6.27 14.26
C ASP A 4 -35.69 -5.12 15.26
N LEU A 5 -36.22 -3.99 14.83
CA LEU A 5 -36.27 -2.76 15.62
C LEU A 5 -37.62 -2.54 16.23
N THR A 6 -37.66 -2.34 17.54
CA THR A 6 -38.88 -1.97 18.25
C THR A 6 -39.34 -0.54 17.87
N ASP A 7 -40.64 -0.34 17.74
CA ASP A 7 -41.23 0.97 17.45
C ASP A 7 -40.81 2.03 18.48
N GLY A 8 -40.42 3.21 18.01
CA GLY A 8 -40.06 4.34 18.85
C GLY A 8 -38.70 4.25 19.54
N ILE A 9 -37.86 3.27 19.19
CA ILE A 9 -36.52 3.06 19.79
C ILE A 9 -35.46 3.15 18.70
N ILE A 10 -34.23 3.49 19.10
CA ILE A 10 -33.00 3.39 18.27
C ILE A 10 -32.11 2.27 18.76
N ASP A 11 -31.32 1.69 17.87
CA ASP A 11 -30.24 0.76 18.17
C ASP A 11 -28.90 1.38 17.72
N THR A 12 -27.97 1.52 18.67
CA THR A 12 -26.63 2.06 18.46
C THR A 12 -25.54 1.03 18.71
N THR A 13 -25.93 -0.26 18.85
CA THR A 13 -25.05 -1.33 19.30
C THR A 13 -24.83 -2.42 18.28
N THR A 14 -25.76 -2.62 17.36
CA THR A 14 -25.67 -3.70 16.36
C THR A 14 -24.81 -3.33 15.17
N THR A 15 -24.77 -2.06 14.80
CA THR A 15 -23.96 -1.55 13.68
C THR A 15 -23.24 -0.28 14.08
N ASP A 16 -22.30 0.15 13.23
CA ASP A 16 -21.59 1.41 13.41
C ASP A 16 -22.48 2.65 13.17
N ILE A 17 -23.56 2.52 12.40
CA ILE A 17 -24.58 3.56 12.23
C ILE A 17 -25.76 3.33 13.19
N THR A 18 -26.48 4.42 13.52
CA THR A 18 -27.67 4.35 14.37
C THR A 18 -28.85 3.80 13.58
N LEU A 19 -29.37 2.64 13.97
CA LEU A 19 -30.58 2.08 13.38
C LEU A 19 -31.82 2.67 14.07
N ILE A 20 -32.79 3.10 13.26
CA ILE A 20 -33.93 3.90 13.73
C ILE A 20 -35.23 3.12 13.62
N GLY A 21 -35.83 2.82 14.76
CA GLY A 21 -37.16 2.14 14.80
C GLY A 21 -38.28 3.03 14.25
N LYS A 22 -39.32 2.39 13.79
CA LYS A 22 -40.52 3.06 13.28
C LYS A 22 -41.09 4.02 14.33
N ASN A 23 -41.65 5.15 13.91
CA ASN A 23 -42.25 6.17 14.78
C ASN A 23 -41.28 6.85 15.79
N TYR A 24 -39.97 6.72 15.66
CA TYR A 24 -39.02 7.39 16.50
C TYR A 24 -39.06 8.92 16.28
N LYS A 25 -39.18 9.69 17.37
CA LYS A 25 -39.14 11.15 17.32
C LYS A 25 -37.67 11.58 17.19
N GLY A 26 -37.33 12.39 16.16
CA GLY A 26 -35.97 12.76 15.86
C GLY A 26 -35.34 11.93 14.72
N PHE A 27 -36.17 11.16 13.99
CA PHE A 27 -35.73 10.36 12.83
C PHE A 27 -34.80 11.14 11.87
N GLY A 28 -35.16 12.41 11.56
CA GLY A 28 -34.43 13.20 10.58
C GLY A 28 -32.98 13.51 10.98
N GLU A 29 -32.74 13.74 12.27
CA GLU A 29 -31.40 14.01 12.79
C GLU A 29 -30.50 12.79 12.65
N TYR A 30 -30.91 11.66 13.20
CA TYR A 30 -30.14 10.41 13.11
C TYR A 30 -29.97 9.92 11.66
N PHE A 31 -30.97 10.13 10.81
CA PHE A 31 -30.86 9.80 9.40
C PHE A 31 -29.78 10.64 8.72
N ASN A 32 -29.76 11.95 8.95
CA ASN A 32 -28.73 12.83 8.39
C ASN A 32 -27.33 12.50 8.94
N GLU A 33 -27.20 12.25 10.23
CA GLU A 33 -25.92 11.82 10.85
C GLU A 33 -25.40 10.53 10.22
N ASN A 34 -26.28 9.53 10.01
CA ASN A 34 -25.91 8.29 9.33
C ASN A 34 -25.45 8.52 7.89
N LEU A 35 -26.12 9.41 7.14
CA LEU A 35 -25.72 9.75 5.77
C LEU A 35 -24.34 10.42 5.74
N VAL A 36 -24.07 11.36 6.65
CA VAL A 36 -22.75 12.00 6.77
C VAL A 36 -21.69 10.96 7.12
N LYS A 37 -21.98 10.08 8.10
CA LYS A 37 -21.05 9.03 8.51
C LYS A 37 -20.74 8.05 7.36
N LEU A 38 -21.74 7.68 6.56
CA LEU A 38 -21.52 6.87 5.36
C LEU A 38 -20.72 7.63 4.29
N LEU A 39 -21.01 8.93 4.08
CA LEU A 39 -20.31 9.77 3.10
C LEU A 39 -18.82 9.92 3.41
N GLU A 40 -18.46 10.04 4.69
CA GLU A 40 -17.06 10.14 5.13
C GLU A 40 -16.40 8.77 5.40
N ASN A 41 -17.06 7.65 5.04
CA ASN A 41 -16.59 6.29 5.27
C ASN A 41 -16.27 6.02 6.75
N SER A 42 -17.16 6.37 7.66
CA SER A 42 -16.98 6.23 9.11
C SER A 42 -15.68 6.83 9.63
N ALA A 43 -15.23 7.97 9.07
CA ALA A 43 -13.92 8.57 9.34
C ALA A 43 -13.73 8.94 10.82
N SER A 44 -12.71 8.36 11.45
CA SER A 44 -12.42 8.52 12.89
C SER A 44 -10.95 8.21 13.19
N THR A 45 -10.48 8.57 14.38
CA THR A 45 -9.13 8.21 14.87
C THR A 45 -9.09 6.84 15.55
N SER A 46 -10.25 6.24 15.79
CA SER A 46 -10.39 4.88 16.31
C SER A 46 -11.32 4.07 15.43
N GLN A 47 -11.05 2.78 15.31
CA GLN A 47 -11.89 1.91 14.47
C GLN A 47 -13.35 1.87 14.95
N PRO A 48 -14.32 1.70 14.04
CA PRO A 48 -15.71 1.44 14.40
C PRO A 48 -15.85 0.27 15.37
N THR A 49 -16.74 0.41 16.37
CA THR A 49 -16.87 -0.59 17.45
C THR A 49 -17.64 -1.85 17.04
N ASN A 50 -18.60 -1.72 16.12
CA ASN A 50 -19.42 -2.81 15.62
C ASN A 50 -19.40 -2.87 14.10
N PRO A 51 -18.24 -3.15 13.48
CA PRO A 51 -18.10 -3.11 12.05
C PRO A 51 -18.76 -4.32 11.38
N MET A 52 -19.31 -4.10 10.20
CA MET A 52 -19.80 -5.17 9.33
C MET A 52 -18.73 -5.59 8.34
N VAL A 53 -18.70 -6.87 7.96
CA VAL A 53 -17.77 -7.38 6.94
C VAL A 53 -17.94 -6.58 5.64
N GLY A 54 -16.82 -6.07 5.13
CA GLY A 54 -16.81 -5.19 3.96
C GLY A 54 -17.00 -3.71 4.28
N GLN A 55 -17.23 -3.34 5.54
CA GLN A 55 -17.37 -1.94 5.94
C GLN A 55 -16.08 -1.16 5.68
N LEU A 56 -16.22 0.03 5.12
CA LEU A 56 -15.12 0.98 4.92
C LEU A 56 -14.95 1.84 6.17
N TRP A 57 -13.69 2.12 6.49
CA TRP A 57 -13.29 3.06 7.53
C TRP A 57 -12.11 3.90 7.05
N TYR A 58 -12.28 5.23 7.03
CA TYR A 58 -11.15 6.12 6.82
C TYR A 58 -10.48 6.41 8.17
N ASP A 59 -9.32 5.81 8.38
CA ASP A 59 -8.49 6.03 9.57
C ASP A 59 -7.81 7.39 9.48
N LYS A 60 -8.27 8.36 10.31
CA LYS A 60 -7.72 9.72 10.35
C LYS A 60 -6.31 9.77 10.95
N GLN A 61 -5.89 8.77 11.72
CA GLN A 61 -4.54 8.68 12.28
C GLN A 61 -3.53 8.25 11.22
N ASP A 62 -3.82 7.17 10.50
CA ASP A 62 -2.98 6.63 9.45
C ASP A 62 -3.19 7.32 8.10
N GLN A 63 -4.26 8.13 7.96
CA GLN A 63 -4.71 8.75 6.72
C GLN A 63 -4.92 7.72 5.58
N LYS A 64 -5.51 6.59 5.92
CA LYS A 64 -5.73 5.47 5.01
C LYS A 64 -7.17 4.97 5.05
N LEU A 65 -7.66 4.56 3.87
CA LEU A 65 -8.90 3.83 3.77
C LEU A 65 -8.64 2.36 4.11
N LYS A 66 -9.45 1.81 5.01
CA LYS A 66 -9.39 0.42 5.47
C LYS A 66 -10.73 -0.27 5.23
N VAL A 67 -10.68 -1.58 5.06
CA VAL A 67 -11.85 -2.47 4.87
C VAL A 67 -11.86 -3.51 5.98
N TYR A 68 -13.01 -3.74 6.61
CA TYR A 68 -13.16 -4.79 7.62
C TYR A 68 -13.31 -6.17 6.97
N ASP A 69 -12.40 -7.09 7.27
CA ASP A 69 -12.39 -8.46 6.71
C ASP A 69 -13.22 -9.48 7.51
N GLY A 70 -13.85 -9.03 8.61
CA GLY A 70 -14.55 -9.88 9.55
C GLY A 70 -13.80 -10.11 10.86
N THR A 71 -12.52 -9.72 10.91
CA THR A 71 -11.65 -9.88 12.08
C THR A 71 -10.95 -8.57 12.42
N ILE A 72 -10.36 -7.92 11.42
CA ILE A 72 -9.62 -6.65 11.56
C ILE A 72 -9.85 -5.74 10.36
N PHE A 73 -9.56 -4.45 10.52
CA PHE A 73 -9.51 -3.50 9.41
C PHE A 73 -8.16 -3.58 8.69
N ARG A 74 -8.21 -3.93 7.39
CA ARG A 74 -7.05 -3.99 6.51
C ARG A 74 -6.95 -2.76 5.62
N SER A 75 -5.74 -2.27 5.39
CA SER A 75 -5.52 -1.20 4.41
C SER A 75 -5.94 -1.65 3.02
N SER A 76 -6.68 -0.79 2.31
CA SER A 76 -7.07 -1.04 0.92
C SER A 76 -5.91 -0.87 -0.08
N SER A 77 -4.77 -0.31 0.36
CA SER A 77 -3.65 0.02 -0.52
C SER A 77 -2.67 -1.15 -0.74
N GLY A 78 -2.71 -2.21 0.07
CA GLY A 78 -1.76 -3.35 -0.03
C GLY A 78 -0.28 -2.96 0.10
N SER A 79 0.03 -1.70 0.46
CA SER A 79 1.40 -1.21 0.63
C SER A 79 1.60 -0.55 1.99
N PHE A 80 2.73 -0.86 2.61
CA PHE A 80 3.13 -0.36 3.93
C PHE A 80 4.46 0.38 3.81
N VAL A 81 4.57 1.55 4.42
CA VAL A 81 5.82 2.31 4.52
C VAL A 81 6.13 2.49 5.99
N SER A 82 7.20 1.89 6.48
CA SER A 82 7.60 1.98 7.89
C SER A 82 9.08 1.64 8.07
N SER A 83 9.66 2.09 9.19
CA SER A 83 11.04 1.76 9.57
C SER A 83 11.18 0.39 10.27
N SER A 84 10.06 -0.28 10.54
CA SER A 84 10.01 -1.61 11.12
C SER A 84 8.99 -2.47 10.39
N GLN A 85 9.23 -3.76 10.37
CA GLN A 85 8.33 -4.71 9.70
C GLN A 85 6.90 -4.63 10.28
N PRO A 86 5.87 -4.45 9.42
CA PRO A 86 4.47 -4.53 9.85
C PRO A 86 4.10 -5.94 10.34
N SER A 87 3.30 -6.02 11.41
CA SER A 87 2.89 -7.31 12.00
C SER A 87 1.69 -7.97 11.30
N ASN A 88 0.94 -7.23 10.49
CA ASN A 88 -0.35 -7.65 9.91
C ASN A 88 -0.29 -7.79 8.39
N LEU A 89 0.83 -8.28 7.85
CA LEU A 89 0.98 -8.54 6.44
C LEU A 89 0.17 -9.74 5.97
N THR A 90 -0.39 -9.65 4.78
CA THR A 90 -1.03 -10.75 4.06
C THR A 90 -0.28 -11.04 2.77
N ALA A 91 -0.39 -12.26 2.25
CA ALA A 91 0.24 -12.64 0.99
C ALA A 91 -0.10 -11.64 -0.13
N GLY A 92 0.92 -11.13 -0.79
CA GLY A 92 0.80 -10.10 -1.82
C GLY A 92 1.00 -8.66 -1.32
N ASP A 93 1.11 -8.44 -0.01
CA ASP A 93 1.42 -7.11 0.53
C ASP A 93 2.85 -6.70 0.24
N ILE A 94 3.03 -5.40 0.02
CA ILE A 94 4.32 -4.77 -0.25
C ILE A 94 4.74 -3.96 0.97
N TRP A 95 5.95 -4.18 1.45
CA TRP A 95 6.54 -3.35 2.50
C TRP A 95 7.75 -2.58 1.98
N ILE A 96 7.70 -1.26 2.18
CA ILE A 96 8.81 -0.35 1.92
C ILE A 96 9.47 -0.05 3.27
N ASP A 97 10.64 -0.63 3.50
CA ASP A 97 11.48 -0.31 4.64
C ASP A 97 12.10 1.07 4.42
N SER A 98 11.57 2.08 5.14
CA SER A 98 12.03 3.47 5.03
C SER A 98 13.38 3.70 5.71
N LEU A 99 13.87 2.80 6.56
CA LEU A 99 15.18 2.87 7.19
C LEU A 99 16.28 2.33 6.27
N ALA A 100 16.06 1.13 5.72
CA ALA A 100 17.01 0.49 4.81
C ALA A 100 16.83 0.88 3.34
N ASN A 101 15.75 1.62 2.99
CA ASN A 101 15.35 1.95 1.62
C ASN A 101 15.18 0.71 0.73
N LYS A 102 14.56 -0.33 1.26
CA LYS A 102 14.35 -1.61 0.59
C LYS A 102 12.87 -1.90 0.38
N LEU A 103 12.58 -2.58 -0.71
CA LEU A 103 11.23 -3.03 -1.06
C LEU A 103 11.14 -4.54 -0.86
N TYR A 104 10.13 -4.97 -0.11
CA TYR A 104 9.84 -6.37 0.14
C TYR A 104 8.42 -6.72 -0.33
N LEU A 105 8.26 -7.96 -0.80
CA LEU A 105 6.99 -8.61 -1.04
C LEU A 105 6.78 -9.66 0.06
N PHE A 106 5.61 -9.68 0.69
CA PHE A 106 5.24 -10.75 1.61
C PHE A 106 4.54 -11.88 0.81
N ASP A 107 5.12 -13.08 0.81
CA ASP A 107 4.59 -14.23 0.05
C ASP A 107 3.51 -15.03 0.82
N GLY A 108 3.24 -14.63 2.07
CA GLY A 108 2.34 -15.32 2.99
C GLY A 108 3.06 -16.03 4.14
N THR A 109 4.37 -16.18 4.04
CA THR A 109 5.26 -16.79 5.03
C THR A 109 6.44 -15.88 5.34
N ASP A 110 7.13 -15.43 4.30
CA ASP A 110 8.38 -14.68 4.40
C ASP A 110 8.32 -13.35 3.62
N LEU A 111 9.20 -12.43 3.99
CA LEU A 111 9.49 -11.21 3.27
C LEU A 111 10.56 -11.46 2.22
N VAL A 112 10.18 -11.43 0.97
CA VAL A 112 11.09 -11.57 -0.17
C VAL A 112 11.60 -10.19 -0.59
N LEU A 113 12.91 -9.97 -0.54
CA LEU A 113 13.53 -8.71 -1.00
C LEU A 113 13.37 -8.58 -2.52
N VAL A 114 12.67 -7.54 -2.96
CA VAL A 114 12.51 -7.19 -4.38
C VAL A 114 13.63 -6.25 -4.84
N GLY A 115 14.10 -5.38 -3.96
CA GLY A 115 15.23 -4.49 -4.24
C GLY A 115 15.16 -3.17 -3.44
N PRO A 116 16.19 -2.35 -3.55
CA PRO A 116 17.52 -2.66 -4.09
C PRO A 116 18.28 -3.70 -3.26
N THR A 117 19.22 -4.43 -3.88
CA THR A 117 20.03 -5.46 -3.21
C THR A 117 21.25 -4.90 -2.50
N TYR A 118 21.45 -3.57 -2.56
CA TYR A 118 22.53 -2.85 -1.91
C TYR A 118 21.99 -1.84 -0.89
N ASP A 119 22.79 -1.50 0.12
CA ASP A 119 22.42 -0.51 1.13
C ASP A 119 22.68 0.93 0.63
N ALA A 120 21.94 1.90 1.15
CA ALA A 120 21.97 3.28 0.68
C ALA A 120 23.38 3.93 0.71
N GLY A 121 24.26 3.49 1.63
CA GLY A 121 25.64 3.97 1.74
C GLY A 121 26.65 3.27 0.83
N GLN A 122 26.27 2.19 0.16
CA GLN A 122 27.19 1.38 -0.65
C GLN A 122 27.24 1.80 -2.12
N GLY A 123 26.41 2.76 -2.53
CA GLY A 123 26.24 3.12 -3.93
C GLY A 123 25.59 2.02 -4.76
N LYS A 124 25.22 2.35 -6.00
CA LYS A 124 24.57 1.43 -6.92
C LYS A 124 25.42 0.17 -7.13
N THR A 125 24.84 -0.99 -6.84
CA THR A 125 25.47 -2.30 -7.07
C THR A 125 24.49 -3.22 -7.77
N GLY A 126 24.87 -3.77 -8.92
CA GLY A 126 24.03 -4.63 -9.73
C GLY A 126 24.04 -4.26 -11.20
N PHE A 127 23.15 -4.87 -11.95
CA PHE A 127 23.02 -4.66 -13.39
C PHE A 127 22.04 -3.55 -13.74
N GLU A 128 22.34 -2.84 -14.80
CA GLU A 128 21.45 -1.87 -15.45
C GLU A 128 21.47 -2.04 -16.94
N THR A 129 20.29 -2.15 -17.55
CA THR A 129 20.14 -2.09 -19.01
C THR A 129 20.23 -0.64 -19.47
N ALA A 130 21.00 -0.38 -20.50
CA ALA A 130 21.15 0.94 -21.10
C ALA A 130 21.18 0.82 -22.62
N SER A 131 20.93 1.94 -23.28
CA SER A 131 21.09 2.07 -24.72
C SER A 131 22.22 3.09 -24.98
N GLN A 132 23.19 2.71 -25.81
CA GLN A 132 24.39 3.50 -26.07
C GLN A 132 24.64 3.57 -27.58
N LEU A 133 25.05 4.73 -28.08
CA LEU A 133 25.52 4.86 -29.46
C LEU A 133 26.91 4.25 -29.62
N ASP A 134 27.11 3.49 -30.67
CA ASP A 134 28.46 3.06 -31.08
C ASP A 134 29.16 4.14 -31.95
N THR A 135 30.37 3.87 -32.38
CA THR A 135 31.15 4.79 -33.22
C THR A 135 30.57 5.01 -34.60
N THR A 136 29.51 4.29 -34.98
CA THR A 136 28.82 4.39 -36.26
C THR A 136 27.43 4.99 -36.11
N ASP A 137 27.11 5.61 -34.93
CA ASP A 137 25.84 6.21 -34.57
C ASP A 137 24.66 5.20 -34.55
N VAL A 138 24.97 3.92 -34.38
CA VAL A 138 23.95 2.88 -34.19
C VAL A 138 23.71 2.67 -32.72
N GLN A 139 22.42 2.66 -32.32
CA GLN A 139 22.01 2.44 -30.94
C GLN A 139 22.10 0.96 -30.55
N ARG A 140 22.88 0.68 -29.52
CA ARG A 140 23.14 -0.68 -29.01
C ARG A 140 22.57 -0.86 -27.63
N THR A 141 21.90 -1.97 -27.39
CA THR A 141 21.48 -2.35 -26.04
C THR A 141 22.65 -3.00 -25.32
N ILE A 142 22.98 -2.48 -24.15
CA ILE A 142 24.08 -2.95 -23.31
C ILE A 142 23.60 -3.21 -21.89
N LEU A 143 24.32 -4.08 -21.19
CA LEU A 143 24.15 -4.32 -19.76
C LEU A 143 25.38 -3.77 -19.03
N LYS A 144 25.15 -2.79 -18.15
CA LYS A 144 26.19 -2.21 -17.29
C LYS A 144 26.18 -2.91 -15.95
N LEU A 145 27.35 -3.30 -15.44
CA LEU A 145 27.56 -3.80 -14.09
C LEU A 145 28.18 -2.70 -13.25
N PHE A 146 27.51 -2.34 -12.16
CA PHE A 146 28.03 -1.40 -11.17
C PHE A 146 28.37 -2.12 -9.88
N ILE A 147 29.45 -1.68 -9.21
CA ILE A 147 29.83 -2.11 -7.88
C ILE A 147 30.19 -0.84 -7.08
N GLY A 148 29.43 -0.58 -6.01
CA GLY A 148 29.67 0.59 -5.17
C GLY A 148 29.52 1.94 -5.89
N GLY A 149 28.66 2.04 -6.90
CA GLY A 149 28.47 3.22 -7.75
C GLY A 149 29.46 3.35 -8.89
N THR A 150 30.48 2.51 -8.95
CA THR A 150 31.49 2.51 -10.01
C THR A 150 31.08 1.54 -11.12
N LEU A 151 31.19 1.97 -12.38
CA LEU A 151 30.99 1.10 -13.53
C LEU A 151 32.15 0.09 -13.60
N PHE A 152 31.84 -1.19 -13.36
CA PHE A 152 32.82 -2.27 -13.35
C PHE A 152 32.94 -2.96 -14.71
N GLY A 153 31.83 -3.08 -15.46
CA GLY A 153 31.85 -3.74 -16.75
C GLY A 153 30.63 -3.41 -17.62
N VAL A 154 30.79 -3.62 -18.90
CA VAL A 154 29.75 -3.49 -19.92
C VAL A 154 29.70 -4.77 -20.71
N PHE A 155 28.51 -5.32 -20.88
CA PHE A 155 28.24 -6.55 -21.62
C PHE A 155 27.32 -6.23 -22.79
N SER A 156 27.58 -6.83 -23.93
CA SER A 156 26.75 -6.75 -25.13
C SER A 156 26.67 -8.11 -25.81
N PRO A 157 25.54 -8.46 -26.44
CA PRO A 157 25.43 -9.67 -27.25
C PRO A 157 26.23 -9.56 -28.56
N GLU A 158 26.60 -8.35 -28.99
CA GLU A 158 27.34 -8.07 -30.22
C GLU A 158 28.63 -7.33 -29.91
N SER A 159 29.68 -7.57 -30.70
CA SER A 159 30.91 -6.78 -30.60
C SER A 159 30.75 -5.45 -31.36
N PHE A 160 31.04 -4.34 -30.71
CA PHE A 160 31.05 -3.00 -31.27
C PHE A 160 32.04 -2.10 -30.51
N ILE A 161 32.37 -0.97 -31.08
CA ILE A 161 33.27 0.00 -30.42
C ILE A 161 32.41 1.11 -29.80
N LEU A 162 32.54 1.26 -28.47
CA LEU A 162 31.89 2.37 -27.76
C LEU A 162 32.58 3.70 -28.11
N SER A 163 31.77 4.73 -28.34
CA SER A 163 32.30 6.11 -28.43
C SER A 163 32.75 6.56 -27.03
N LEU A 164 33.99 6.99 -26.89
CA LEU A 164 34.56 7.50 -25.64
C LEU A 164 33.89 8.77 -25.11
N ILE A 165 33.07 9.43 -25.91
CA ILE A 165 32.39 10.68 -25.55
C ILE A 165 31.16 10.42 -24.67
N HIS A 166 30.73 9.19 -24.51
CA HIS A 166 29.47 8.82 -23.87
C HIS A 166 29.61 7.83 -22.70
N ILE A 167 30.82 7.68 -22.15
CA ILE A 167 31.08 6.84 -20.97
C ILE A 167 31.12 7.69 -19.71
#